data_264c170e8e1fd0948dbeb77b748c2475
#
_entry.id   264c170e8e1fd0948dbeb77b748c2475
#
_cell.length_a   1.000
_cell.length_b   1.000
_cell.length_c   1.000
_cell.angle_alpha   90.00
_cell.angle_beta   90.00
_cell.angle_gamma   90.00
#
_symmetry.space_group_name_H-M   'P 1'
#
loop_
_entity.id
_entity.type
_entity.pdbx_description
1 polymer ?
#
loop_
_entity_poly.entity_id
_entity_poly.type
_entity_poly.pdbx_seq_one_letter_code
_entity_poly.pdbx_strand_id
1 'polypeptide(L)'
;LLDNDRNQIELFNALLLSLPGSPIIYYGDEIGMGDNIWLGDRDAVRTPMQWTPDRNAGFSSSDPGRLYLPTIMDPVYGYQVTSVEASMASPSSLLHWTRRMIEIRKQNPAFGLGSYTELPSSNPAVLAFLRE
;
A
#
# COMPACT_ATOMS: atom_id res chain seq x y z
N LEU A 1 1.32 -10.71 6.08
CA LEU A 1 2.44 -11.21 5.27
C LEU A 1 3.77 -10.58 5.67
N LEU A 2 3.83 -9.30 5.91
CA LEU A 2 5.07 -8.57 6.20
C LEU A 2 5.14 -8.10 7.68
N ASP A 3 4.35 -8.68 8.55
CA ASP A 3 4.28 -8.41 9.99
C ASP A 3 4.24 -6.90 10.34
N ASN A 4 3.67 -6.09 9.44
CA ASN A 4 3.64 -4.63 9.51
C ASN A 4 5.05 -3.98 9.58
N ASP A 5 6.09 -4.69 9.10
CA ASP A 5 7.43 -4.13 9.01
C ASP A 5 7.50 -3.10 7.88
N ARG A 6 7.68 -1.85 8.25
CA ARG A 6 7.72 -0.71 7.35
C ARG A 6 8.80 -0.85 6.27
N ASN A 7 9.98 -1.35 6.62
CA ASN A 7 11.09 -1.50 5.68
C ASN A 7 10.78 -2.56 4.63
N GLN A 8 10.15 -3.67 5.03
CA GLN A 8 9.72 -4.71 4.09
C GLN A 8 8.63 -4.21 3.16
N ILE A 9 7.64 -3.47 3.68
CA ILE A 9 6.57 -2.87 2.88
C ILE A 9 7.16 -1.91 1.83
N GLU A 10 8.06 -1.04 2.22
CA GLU A 10 8.73 -0.11 1.29
C GLU A 10 9.58 -0.84 0.26
N LEU A 11 10.31 -1.89 0.66
CA LEU A 11 11.12 -2.71 -0.25
C LEU A 11 10.26 -3.34 -1.35
N PHE A 12 9.15 -4.00 -0.98
CA PHE A 12 8.27 -4.64 -1.95
C PHE A 12 7.55 -3.62 -2.86
N ASN A 13 7.14 -2.49 -2.33
CA ASN A 13 6.57 -1.42 -3.13
C ASN A 13 7.60 -0.77 -4.08
N ALA A 14 8.86 -0.60 -3.62
CA ALA A 14 9.95 -0.13 -4.47
C ALA A 14 10.21 -1.11 -5.62
N LEU A 15 10.21 -2.41 -5.33
CA LEU A 15 10.35 -3.45 -6.34
C LEU A 15 9.19 -3.41 -7.34
N LEU A 16 7.94 -3.38 -6.88
CA LEU A 16 6.75 -3.25 -7.72
C LEU A 16 6.83 -2.05 -8.67
N LEU A 17 7.27 -0.89 -8.17
CA LEU A 17 7.33 0.34 -8.93
C LEU A 17 8.57 0.46 -9.84
N SER A 18 9.57 -0.40 -9.70
CA SER A 18 10.82 -0.35 -10.49
C SER A 18 10.93 -1.46 -11.54
N LEU A 19 10.26 -2.59 -11.36
CA LEU A 19 10.26 -3.69 -12.33
C LEU A 19 9.54 -3.32 -13.64
N PRO A 20 9.82 -4.04 -14.76
CA PRO A 20 9.09 -3.91 -16.01
C PRO A 20 7.59 -4.16 -15.85
N GLY A 21 6.80 -3.48 -16.67
CA GLY A 21 5.34 -3.63 -16.69
C GLY A 21 4.60 -2.48 -16.04
N SER A 22 3.29 -2.64 -15.92
CA SER A 22 2.39 -1.66 -15.32
C SER A 22 2.10 -2.04 -13.87
N PRO A 23 2.60 -1.30 -12.89
CA PRO A 23 2.30 -1.59 -11.49
C PRO A 23 0.82 -1.36 -11.20
N ILE A 24 0.23 -2.25 -10.43
CA ILE A 24 -1.14 -2.12 -9.93
C ILE A 24 -1.05 -1.97 -8.41
N ILE A 25 -1.54 -0.85 -7.90
CA ILE A 25 -1.70 -0.59 -6.46
C ILE A 25 -3.16 -0.85 -6.12
N TYR A 26 -3.39 -1.71 -5.14
CA TYR A 26 -4.73 -1.94 -4.61
C TYR A 26 -5.06 -0.86 -3.57
N TYR A 27 -6.33 -0.45 -3.49
CA TYR A 27 -6.70 0.58 -2.52
C TYR A 27 -6.40 0.15 -1.09
N GLY A 28 -5.83 1.06 -0.32
CA GLY A 28 -5.41 0.80 1.05
C GLY A 28 -3.94 0.40 1.19
N ASP A 29 -3.28 -0.12 0.14
CA ASP A 29 -1.84 -0.44 0.18
C ASP A 29 -1.02 0.81 0.53
N GLU A 30 -1.41 1.97 0.01
CA GLU A 30 -0.73 3.24 0.19
C GLU A 30 -0.77 3.78 1.63
N ILE A 31 -1.69 3.30 2.45
CA ILE A 31 -1.78 3.67 3.88
C ILE A 31 -1.46 2.49 4.80
N GLY A 32 -1.21 1.31 4.25
CA GLY A 32 -0.94 0.10 5.02
C GLY A 32 -2.19 -0.46 5.70
N MET A 33 -3.35 -0.45 5.02
CA MET A 33 -4.54 -1.14 5.51
C MET A 33 -4.25 -2.62 5.73
N GLY A 34 -4.75 -3.14 6.84
CA GLY A 34 -4.70 -4.57 7.14
C GLY A 34 -5.90 -5.33 6.56
N ASP A 35 -5.89 -6.62 6.81
CA ASP A 35 -6.99 -7.52 6.45
C ASP A 35 -7.96 -7.69 7.61
N ASN A 36 -9.23 -7.91 7.31
CA ASN A 36 -10.16 -8.44 8.29
C ASN A 36 -10.14 -9.97 8.25
N ILE A 37 -9.31 -10.57 9.09
CA ILE A 37 -9.07 -12.03 9.14
C ILE A 37 -10.32 -12.87 9.47
N TRP A 38 -11.38 -12.25 9.94
CA TRP A 38 -12.66 -12.92 10.27
C TRP A 38 -13.58 -13.06 9.06
N LEU A 39 -13.26 -12.40 7.95
CA LEU A 39 -14.00 -12.53 6.71
C LEU A 39 -13.37 -13.61 5.83
N GLY A 40 -14.23 -14.37 5.17
CA GLY A 40 -13.79 -15.44 4.29
C GLY A 40 -13.32 -14.94 2.92
N ASP A 41 -12.53 -15.78 2.22
CA ASP A 41 -12.06 -15.58 0.86
C ASP A 41 -11.40 -14.19 0.67
N ARG A 42 -11.77 -13.51 -0.39
CA ARG A 42 -11.22 -12.18 -0.76
C ARG A 42 -11.87 -11.03 -0.01
N ASP A 43 -12.91 -11.27 0.74
CA ASP A 43 -13.63 -10.21 1.45
C ASP A 43 -12.79 -9.58 2.57
N ALA A 44 -11.81 -10.33 3.08
CA ALA A 44 -10.86 -9.83 4.07
C ALA A 44 -10.12 -8.55 3.63
N VAL A 45 -9.79 -8.44 2.35
CA VAL A 45 -9.08 -7.30 1.75
C VAL A 45 -9.99 -6.31 1.03
N ARG A 46 -11.33 -6.51 1.12
CA ARG A 46 -12.33 -5.68 0.41
C ARG A 46 -13.17 -4.82 1.35
N THR A 47 -12.69 -4.63 2.55
CA THR A 47 -13.34 -3.79 3.56
C THR A 47 -13.39 -2.32 3.11
N PRO A 48 -14.29 -1.50 3.66
CA PRO A 48 -14.37 -0.08 3.32
C PRO A 48 -13.03 0.64 3.49
N MET A 49 -12.68 1.49 2.52
CA MET A 49 -11.48 2.33 2.59
C MET A 49 -11.50 3.23 3.81
N GLN A 50 -10.38 3.33 4.49
CA GLN A 50 -10.22 4.08 5.74
C GLN A 50 -9.79 5.53 5.46
N TRP A 51 -10.79 6.40 5.25
CA TRP A 51 -10.54 7.82 4.94
C TRP A 51 -10.23 8.66 6.18
N THR A 52 -11.06 8.52 7.22
CA THR A 52 -10.97 9.30 8.46
C THR A 52 -11.18 8.41 9.68
N PRO A 53 -10.86 8.88 10.90
CA PRO A 53 -11.18 8.14 12.13
C PRO A 53 -12.67 8.19 12.53
N ASP A 54 -13.52 8.82 11.70
CA ASP A 54 -14.94 8.98 11.97
C ASP A 54 -15.75 7.71 11.70
N ARG A 55 -17.06 7.80 11.95
CA ARG A 55 -18.02 6.71 11.70
C ARG A 55 -17.84 6.10 10.32
N ASN A 56 -17.85 4.78 10.25
CA ASN A 56 -17.64 4.00 9.04
C ASN A 56 -16.32 4.33 8.32
N ALA A 57 -15.30 4.73 9.07
CA ALA A 57 -14.00 5.16 8.52
C ALA A 57 -14.11 6.34 7.52
N GLY A 58 -15.13 7.18 7.62
CA GLY A 58 -15.41 8.22 6.64
C GLY A 58 -15.85 7.71 5.27
N PHE A 59 -16.05 6.40 5.12
CA PHE A 59 -16.41 5.77 3.84
C PHE A 59 -17.88 6.01 3.48
N SER A 60 -18.79 6.01 4.46
CA SER A 60 -20.23 6.16 4.24
C SER A 60 -20.92 6.79 5.43
N SER A 61 -21.92 7.61 5.18
CA SER A 61 -22.83 8.17 6.20
C SER A 61 -23.95 7.22 6.61
N SER A 62 -24.05 6.04 6.01
CA SER A 62 -25.09 5.06 6.28
C SER A 62 -25.00 4.48 7.70
N ASP A 63 -26.01 3.75 8.13
CA ASP A 63 -25.92 2.91 9.32
C ASP A 63 -24.84 1.84 9.12
N PRO A 64 -23.94 1.59 10.11
CA PRO A 64 -22.88 0.59 9.99
C PRO A 64 -23.38 -0.81 9.65
N GLY A 65 -24.56 -1.19 10.14
CA GLY A 65 -25.19 -2.48 9.84
C GLY A 65 -25.67 -2.63 8.39
N ARG A 66 -25.63 -1.55 7.61
CA ARG A 66 -25.99 -1.54 6.18
C ARG A 66 -24.80 -1.56 5.25
N LEU A 67 -23.57 -1.51 5.78
CA LEU A 67 -22.37 -1.72 4.97
C LEU A 67 -22.35 -3.16 4.48
N TYR A 68 -21.97 -3.37 3.21
CA TYR A 68 -21.83 -4.71 2.65
C TYR A 68 -20.76 -5.53 3.40
N LEU A 69 -19.65 -4.91 3.71
CA LEU A 69 -18.60 -5.45 4.58
C LEU A 69 -18.33 -4.49 5.74
N PRO A 70 -18.00 -5.00 6.94
CA PRO A 70 -17.69 -4.17 8.08
C PRO A 70 -16.35 -3.44 7.88
N THR A 71 -16.17 -2.31 8.57
CA THR A 71 -14.86 -1.68 8.70
C THR A 71 -13.92 -2.53 9.57
N ILE A 72 -12.61 -2.35 9.40
CA ILE A 72 -11.60 -2.98 10.26
C ILE A 72 -11.61 -2.27 11.61
N MET A 73 -11.79 -3.03 12.67
CA MET A 73 -11.84 -2.55 14.06
C MET A 73 -10.71 -3.14 14.93
N ASP A 74 -9.60 -3.48 14.28
CA ASP A 74 -8.41 -4.00 14.93
C ASP A 74 -7.61 -2.87 15.61
N PRO A 75 -6.99 -3.11 16.78
CA PRO A 75 -6.18 -2.08 17.47
C PRO A 75 -4.98 -1.56 16.68
N VAL A 76 -4.45 -2.35 15.74
CA VAL A 76 -3.29 -2.00 14.92
C VAL A 76 -3.71 -1.43 13.57
N TYR A 77 -4.71 -2.04 12.91
CA TYR A 77 -5.12 -1.74 11.54
C TYR A 77 -6.45 -1.01 11.44
N GLY A 78 -7.14 -0.81 12.57
CA GLY A 78 -8.43 -0.12 12.59
C GLY A 78 -8.34 1.32 12.12
N TYR A 79 -9.43 1.83 11.57
CA TYR A 79 -9.49 3.16 10.96
C TYR A 79 -9.21 4.31 11.93
N GLN A 80 -9.30 4.08 13.25
CA GLN A 80 -8.91 5.06 14.27
C GLN A 80 -7.38 5.28 14.32
N VAL A 81 -6.61 4.31 13.86
CA VAL A 81 -5.14 4.34 13.85
C VAL A 81 -4.62 4.53 12.43
N THR A 82 -5.16 3.77 11.49
CA THR A 82 -4.74 3.77 10.09
C THR A 82 -5.81 4.41 9.22
N SER A 83 -5.58 5.63 8.76
CA SER A 83 -6.49 6.33 7.84
C SER A 83 -5.72 7.25 6.89
N VAL A 84 -6.39 7.64 5.80
CA VAL A 84 -5.84 8.63 4.85
C VAL A 84 -5.55 9.95 5.57
N GLU A 85 -6.48 10.41 6.42
CA GLU A 85 -6.31 11.66 7.18
C GLU A 85 -5.07 11.62 8.08
N ALA A 86 -4.90 10.55 8.86
CA ALA A 86 -3.72 10.37 9.71
C ALA A 86 -2.43 10.28 8.89
N SER A 87 -2.48 9.56 7.75
CA SER A 87 -1.35 9.43 6.84
C SER A 87 -0.97 10.75 6.17
N MET A 88 -1.94 11.59 5.81
CA MET A 88 -1.69 12.93 5.26
C MET A 88 -1.06 13.88 6.28
N ALA A 89 -1.42 13.75 7.54
CA ALA A 89 -0.86 14.57 8.62
C ALA A 89 0.59 14.20 8.98
N SER A 90 1.07 12.99 8.61
CA SER A 90 2.41 12.50 8.95
C SER A 90 3.34 12.56 7.73
N PRO A 91 4.34 13.46 7.67
CA PRO A 91 5.27 13.57 6.53
C PRO A 91 6.08 12.29 6.24
N SER A 92 6.27 11.44 7.23
CA SER A 92 6.99 10.16 7.12
C SER A 92 6.07 8.97 6.82
N SER A 93 4.77 9.19 6.59
CA SER A 93 3.81 8.12 6.33
C SER A 93 4.12 7.32 5.07
N LEU A 94 3.60 6.10 4.99
CA LEU A 94 3.67 5.25 3.81
C LEU A 94 3.00 5.93 2.60
N LEU A 95 1.92 6.69 2.82
CA LEU A 95 1.24 7.45 1.78
C LEU A 95 2.18 8.47 1.10
N HIS A 96 2.91 9.27 1.89
CA HIS A 96 3.86 10.22 1.33
C HIS A 96 5.06 9.55 0.68
N TRP A 97 5.52 8.43 1.22
CA TRP A 97 6.56 7.63 0.61
C TRP A 97 6.10 7.08 -0.75
N THR A 98 4.93 6.47 -0.83
CA THR A 98 4.34 5.92 -2.08
C THR A 98 4.15 7.03 -3.13
N ARG A 99 3.66 8.20 -2.73
CA ARG A 99 3.55 9.37 -3.64
C ARG A 99 4.90 9.75 -4.22
N ARG A 100 5.95 9.83 -3.41
CA ARG A 100 7.31 10.13 -3.90
C ARG A 100 7.81 9.07 -4.88
N MET A 101 7.60 7.80 -4.60
CA MET A 101 8.02 6.72 -5.49
C MET A 101 7.28 6.75 -6.84
N ILE A 102 5.99 7.02 -6.83
CA ILE A 102 5.20 7.21 -8.06
C ILE A 102 5.71 8.42 -8.86
N GLU A 103 6.03 9.51 -8.19
CA GLU A 103 6.57 10.71 -8.82
C GLU A 103 7.93 10.42 -9.48
N ILE A 104 8.85 9.75 -8.78
CA ILE A 104 10.13 9.33 -9.33
C ILE A 104 9.93 8.46 -10.58
N ARG A 105 9.02 7.49 -10.53
CA ARG A 105 8.69 6.64 -11.67
C ARG A 105 8.18 7.45 -12.87
N LYS A 106 7.31 8.44 -12.63
CA LYS A 106 6.76 9.30 -13.69
C LYS A 106 7.81 10.20 -14.33
N GLN A 107 8.75 10.70 -13.55
CA GLN A 107 9.83 11.58 -14.02
C GLN A 107 10.91 10.84 -14.80
N ASN A 108 10.98 9.50 -14.69
CA ASN A 108 12.01 8.69 -15.32
C ASN A 108 11.37 7.66 -16.27
N PRO A 109 11.29 7.96 -17.57
CA PRO A 109 10.66 7.08 -18.57
C PRO A 109 11.24 5.67 -18.62
N ALA A 110 12.48 5.47 -18.22
CA ALA A 110 13.13 4.16 -18.14
C ALA A 110 12.33 3.15 -17.30
N PHE A 111 11.64 3.57 -16.23
CA PHE A 111 10.81 2.67 -15.44
C PHE A 111 9.57 2.15 -16.17
N GLY A 112 9.02 2.95 -17.08
CA GLY A 112 7.83 2.58 -17.85
C GLY A 112 8.14 1.88 -19.15
N LEU A 113 9.09 2.42 -19.92
CA LEU A 113 9.36 2.06 -21.32
C LEU A 113 10.74 1.45 -21.53
N GLY A 114 11.64 1.58 -20.55
CA GLY A 114 13.03 1.18 -20.68
C GLY A 114 13.23 -0.33 -20.65
N SER A 115 14.42 -0.74 -21.10
CA SER A 115 14.88 -2.12 -21.01
C SER A 115 15.10 -2.55 -19.56
N TYR A 116 15.24 -3.84 -19.35
CA TYR A 116 15.57 -4.44 -18.06
C TYR A 116 16.78 -5.36 -18.24
N THR A 117 17.81 -5.13 -17.45
CA THR A 117 19.01 -5.99 -17.45
C THR A 117 19.35 -6.34 -16.00
N GLU A 118 19.34 -7.63 -15.68
CA GLU A 118 19.80 -8.11 -14.38
C GLU A 118 21.32 -7.99 -14.29
N LEU A 119 21.80 -7.47 -13.18
CA LEU A 119 23.23 -7.32 -12.92
C LEU A 119 23.71 -8.41 -11.96
N PRO A 120 24.91 -9.00 -12.21
CA PRO A 120 25.43 -10.02 -11.31
C PRO A 120 25.74 -9.44 -9.92
N SER A 121 25.38 -10.19 -8.90
CA SER A 121 25.72 -9.87 -7.50
C SER A 121 26.46 -11.06 -6.88
N SER A 122 27.52 -10.80 -6.14
CA SER A 122 28.20 -11.82 -5.32
C SER A 122 27.42 -12.18 -4.06
N ASN A 123 26.44 -11.36 -3.66
CA ASN A 123 25.57 -11.62 -2.52
C ASN A 123 24.21 -12.16 -3.01
N PRO A 124 23.86 -13.42 -2.69
CA PRO A 124 22.58 -14.03 -3.14
C PRO A 124 21.35 -13.35 -2.55
N ALA A 125 21.48 -12.54 -1.52
CA ALA A 125 20.38 -11.77 -0.93
C ALA A 125 20.17 -10.40 -1.61
N VAL A 126 20.94 -10.07 -2.65
CA VAL A 126 20.86 -8.79 -3.36
C VAL A 126 20.38 -9.01 -4.78
N LEU A 127 19.22 -8.44 -5.12
CA LEU A 127 18.77 -8.28 -6.49
C LEU A 127 19.26 -6.94 -7.03
N ALA A 128 20.09 -6.96 -8.08
CA ALA A 128 20.58 -5.77 -8.77
C ALA A 128 20.13 -5.78 -10.23
N PHE A 129 19.63 -4.67 -10.72
CA PHE A 129 19.20 -4.53 -12.12
C PHE A 129 19.31 -3.09 -12.60
N LEU A 130 19.38 -2.94 -13.91
CA LEU A 130 19.41 -1.67 -14.60
C LEU A 130 18.11 -1.48 -15.41
N ARG A 131 17.63 -0.24 -15.45
CA ARG A 131 16.52 0.22 -16.30
C ARG A 131 17.02 1.38 -17.17
N GLU A 132 16.99 1.19 -18.50
CA GLU A 132 17.48 2.17 -19.49
C GLU A 132 16.44 2.50 -20.55
#